data_4fb6e175f96ff03e3a5a991070360101
#
_entry.id   4fb6e175f96ff03e3a5a991070360101
#
_cell.length_a   1.000
_cell.length_b   1.000
_cell.length_c   1.000
_cell.angle_alpha   90.00
_cell.angle_beta   90.00
_cell.angle_gamma   90.00
#
_symmetry.space_group_name_H-M   'P 1'
#
loop_
_entity.id
_entity.type
_entity.pdbx_description
1 polymer ?
#
loop_
_entity_poly.entity_id
_entity_poly.type
_entity_poly.pdbx_seq_one_letter_code
_entity_poly.pdbx_strand_id
1 'polypeptide(L)'
;ISAIMYGMDANEDGKVSAYEAELVPEDGVPYGFDAGGWQVASTKGIENFPHLRHLDVNTSDNLTEIDLSGNTELMSIHVQNCNNLKTLDLSPCPNLMELGCNYDVFLSVRPQIEKIKTQIHTLGIFNRKADETPSLDFTGFSNMQRLYVNDNGLTEIKLAGCNKLWRFIANGNAFEEIDLSEVERYPGNDYFLDNNPHLKRIYIWKGYTHDFYNMTYDEANNVEIIEK
;
A
#
# COMPACT_ATOMS: atom_id res chain seq x y z
N ILE A 1 -5.16 -16.83 15.74
CA ILE A 1 -3.70 -16.84 15.60
C ILE A 1 -3.18 -18.26 15.33
N SER A 2 -3.89 -19.32 15.73
CA SER A 2 -3.41 -20.70 15.74
C SER A 2 -3.09 -21.34 14.37
N ALA A 3 -3.46 -20.75 13.24
CA ALA A 3 -3.28 -21.39 11.92
C ALA A 3 -1.97 -21.05 11.20
N ILE A 4 -1.21 -20.04 11.65
CA ILE A 4 -0.12 -19.46 10.84
C ILE A 4 1.24 -19.66 11.48
N MET A 5 1.25 -20.18 12.68
CA MET A 5 2.48 -20.29 13.49
C MET A 5 3.13 -21.67 13.40
N TYR A 6 3.04 -22.31 12.24
CA TYR A 6 3.73 -23.58 12.00
C TYR A 6 5.23 -23.41 12.25
N GLY A 7 5.71 -24.00 13.35
CA GLY A 7 7.10 -23.98 13.77
C GLY A 7 7.50 -22.91 14.79
N MET A 8 6.56 -22.03 15.19
CA MET A 8 6.85 -21.03 16.24
C MET A 8 6.37 -21.46 17.63
N ASP A 9 5.35 -22.31 17.70
CA ASP A 9 4.85 -22.91 18.95
C ASP A 9 5.70 -24.14 19.25
N ALA A 10 6.83 -23.94 19.90
CA ALA A 10 7.81 -24.99 20.14
C ALA A 10 7.36 -26.01 21.21
N ASN A 11 6.44 -25.60 22.06
CA ASN A 11 5.90 -26.46 23.13
C ASN A 11 4.50 -27.03 22.80
N GLU A 12 3.95 -26.67 21.61
CA GLU A 12 2.65 -27.16 21.11
C GLU A 12 1.46 -26.86 22.04
N ASP A 13 1.52 -25.74 22.79
CA ASP A 13 0.42 -25.34 23.69
C ASP A 13 -0.66 -24.50 22.99
N GLY A 14 -0.51 -24.25 21.70
CA GLY A 14 -1.45 -23.47 20.87
C GLY A 14 -1.28 -21.97 21.01
N LYS A 15 -0.17 -21.50 21.61
CA LYS A 15 0.17 -20.08 21.77
C LYS A 15 1.62 -19.89 21.38
N VAL A 16 2.00 -18.66 21.05
CA VAL A 16 3.41 -18.29 20.93
C VAL A 16 3.73 -17.30 22.03
N SER A 17 4.60 -17.71 22.92
CA SER A 17 5.14 -16.88 23.99
C SER A 17 6.19 -15.91 23.44
N ALA A 18 6.49 -14.84 24.19
CA ALA A 18 7.60 -13.93 23.86
C ALA A 18 8.94 -14.67 23.74
N TYR A 19 9.16 -15.69 24.55
CA TYR A 19 10.38 -16.51 24.49
C TYR A 19 10.45 -17.33 23.19
N GLU A 20 9.34 -17.91 22.74
CA GLU A 20 9.28 -18.67 21.48
C GLU A 20 9.43 -17.73 20.28
N ALA A 21 8.88 -16.51 20.36
CA ALA A 21 9.06 -15.49 19.36
C ALA A 21 10.54 -15.04 19.20
N GLU A 22 11.30 -15.00 20.31
CA GLU A 22 12.73 -14.70 20.31
C GLU A 22 13.59 -15.84 19.77
N LEU A 23 13.09 -17.10 19.86
CA LEU A 23 13.80 -18.26 19.34
C LEU A 23 13.73 -18.40 17.81
N VAL A 24 12.90 -17.61 17.16
CA VAL A 24 12.82 -17.56 15.70
C VAL A 24 14.12 -16.96 15.16
N PRO A 25 14.97 -17.75 14.44
CA PRO A 25 16.28 -17.27 14.02
C PRO A 25 16.15 -16.10 13.03
N GLU A 26 17.09 -15.16 13.04
CA GLU A 26 17.15 -14.04 12.08
C GLU A 26 17.18 -14.50 10.62
N ASP A 27 17.66 -15.73 10.35
CA ASP A 27 17.86 -16.33 9.03
C ASP A 27 16.89 -17.48 8.69
N GLY A 28 15.97 -17.82 9.60
CA GLY A 28 15.20 -19.09 9.54
C GLY A 28 13.71 -19.03 9.61
N VAL A 29 13.09 -17.93 9.33
CA VAL A 29 11.75 -17.87 9.29
C VAL A 29 10.88 -17.17 8.82
N PRO A 30 9.69 -17.40 8.37
CA PRO A 30 8.94 -16.44 7.56
C PRO A 30 9.00 -15.10 8.28
N TYR A 31 9.82 -14.20 7.76
CA TYR A 31 9.91 -12.80 8.18
C TYR A 31 8.56 -12.11 8.12
N GLY A 32 7.47 -12.89 8.01
CA GLY A 32 6.12 -12.45 7.78
C GLY A 32 5.07 -13.22 8.56
N PHE A 33 4.14 -12.48 9.10
CA PHE A 33 2.87 -12.99 9.54
C PHE A 33 1.86 -12.71 8.41
N ASP A 34 1.44 -13.78 7.71
CA ASP A 34 0.46 -13.72 6.63
C ASP A 34 -0.83 -14.42 7.07
N ALA A 35 -1.85 -13.64 7.34
CA ALA A 35 -3.21 -14.07 7.58
C ALA A 35 -4.18 -13.44 6.57
N GLY A 36 -3.67 -13.02 5.43
CA GLY A 36 -4.46 -12.43 4.36
C GLY A 36 -5.62 -13.31 3.94
N GLY A 37 -6.83 -12.73 3.91
CA GLY A 37 -8.07 -13.45 3.60
C GLY A 37 -8.67 -14.25 4.77
N TRP A 38 -8.02 -14.30 5.93
CA TRP A 38 -8.57 -14.88 7.15
C TRP A 38 -9.19 -13.79 8.01
N GLN A 39 -10.36 -14.05 8.59
CA GLN A 39 -11.03 -13.09 9.48
C GLN A 39 -10.30 -13.02 10.85
N VAL A 40 -9.19 -12.27 10.90
CA VAL A 40 -8.43 -12.07 12.14
C VAL A 40 -9.21 -11.15 13.08
N ALA A 41 -9.51 -11.61 14.28
CA ALA A 41 -10.21 -10.81 15.27
C ALA A 41 -9.26 -10.03 16.21
N SER A 42 -8.03 -10.46 16.33
CA SER A 42 -7.03 -9.82 17.18
C SER A 42 -5.62 -10.19 16.73
N THR A 43 -4.72 -9.22 16.78
CA THR A 43 -3.28 -9.40 16.56
C THR A 43 -2.50 -9.38 17.87
N LYS A 44 -3.19 -9.47 19.03
CA LYS A 44 -2.54 -9.43 20.34
C LYS A 44 -1.46 -10.50 20.44
N GLY A 45 -0.27 -10.10 20.84
CA GLY A 45 0.93 -10.92 20.90
C GLY A 45 1.88 -10.69 19.72
N ILE A 46 1.45 -9.98 18.65
CA ILE A 46 2.32 -9.65 17.52
C ILE A 46 3.47 -8.74 17.94
N GLU A 47 3.25 -7.89 18.94
CA GLU A 47 4.22 -6.98 19.53
C GLU A 47 5.45 -7.69 20.13
N ASN A 48 5.36 -9.00 20.35
CA ASN A 48 6.48 -9.81 20.88
C ASN A 48 7.43 -10.34 19.79
N PHE A 49 7.23 -9.97 18.51
CA PHE A 49 8.06 -10.43 17.39
C PHE A 49 8.95 -9.30 16.86
N PRO A 50 10.12 -9.05 17.46
CA PRO A 50 10.97 -7.90 17.10
C PRO A 50 11.52 -7.99 15.67
N HIS A 51 11.71 -9.21 15.14
CA HIS A 51 12.26 -9.47 13.79
C HIS A 51 11.19 -9.62 12.71
N LEU A 52 9.93 -9.36 13.04
CA LEU A 52 8.84 -9.38 12.04
C LEU A 52 9.07 -8.29 11.00
N ARG A 53 9.15 -8.68 9.72
CA ARG A 53 9.38 -7.77 8.58
C ARG A 53 8.15 -7.57 7.70
N HIS A 54 7.22 -8.50 7.73
CA HIS A 54 5.99 -8.46 6.96
C HIS A 54 4.79 -8.82 7.82
N LEU A 55 3.74 -8.00 7.77
CA LEU A 55 2.46 -8.23 8.42
C LEU A 55 1.34 -8.11 7.37
N ASP A 56 0.65 -9.21 7.10
CA ASP A 56 -0.56 -9.23 6.29
C ASP A 56 -1.73 -9.79 7.11
N VAL A 57 -2.72 -8.94 7.40
CA VAL A 57 -3.98 -9.28 8.07
C VAL A 57 -5.16 -8.69 7.30
N ASN A 58 -5.00 -8.54 5.99
CA ASN A 58 -6.05 -7.98 5.14
C ASN A 58 -7.38 -8.76 5.25
N THR A 59 -8.49 -8.10 4.93
CA THR A 59 -9.85 -8.68 4.93
C THR A 59 -10.33 -9.12 6.33
N SER A 60 -9.89 -8.41 7.37
CA SER A 60 -10.19 -8.72 8.78
C SER A 60 -11.14 -7.68 9.40
N ASP A 61 -12.43 -7.80 9.11
CA ASP A 61 -13.45 -6.82 9.56
C ASP A 61 -13.60 -6.73 11.09
N ASN A 62 -13.23 -7.78 11.82
CA ASN A 62 -13.30 -7.76 13.29
C ASN A 62 -12.10 -7.09 13.95
N LEU A 63 -11.05 -6.76 13.16
CA LEU A 63 -9.85 -6.13 13.68
C LEU A 63 -10.08 -4.62 13.87
N THR A 64 -9.88 -4.14 15.10
CA THR A 64 -10.09 -2.74 15.47
C THR A 64 -8.81 -2.02 15.87
N GLU A 65 -7.78 -2.77 16.25
CA GLU A 65 -6.49 -2.25 16.70
C GLU A 65 -5.36 -3.21 16.37
N ILE A 66 -4.16 -2.68 16.20
CA ILE A 66 -2.91 -3.43 16.03
C ILE A 66 -1.85 -2.72 16.87
N ASP A 67 -1.22 -3.45 17.80
CA ASP A 67 -0.06 -2.97 18.54
C ASP A 67 1.22 -3.41 17.82
N LEU A 68 1.98 -2.44 17.31
CA LEU A 68 3.25 -2.65 16.61
C LEU A 68 4.47 -2.27 17.47
N SER A 69 4.28 -2.01 18.76
CA SER A 69 5.31 -1.42 19.64
C SER A 69 6.63 -2.18 19.69
N GLY A 70 6.60 -3.50 19.45
CA GLY A 70 7.80 -4.34 19.41
C GLY A 70 8.31 -4.67 18.01
N ASN A 71 7.59 -4.31 16.94
CA ASN A 71 7.90 -4.76 15.58
C ASN A 71 8.81 -3.77 14.83
N THR A 72 10.00 -3.52 15.37
CA THR A 72 10.91 -2.45 14.90
C THR A 72 11.57 -2.71 13.55
N GLU A 73 11.51 -3.95 13.05
CA GLU A 73 12.07 -4.33 11.74
C GLU A 73 11.01 -4.40 10.63
N LEU A 74 9.74 -4.03 10.90
CA LEU A 74 8.69 -4.08 9.89
C LEU A 74 9.02 -3.22 8.67
N MET A 75 8.93 -3.86 7.51
CA MET A 75 9.16 -3.29 6.19
C MET A 75 7.88 -3.24 5.35
N SER A 76 6.92 -4.13 5.62
CA SER A 76 5.68 -4.24 4.85
C SER A 76 4.49 -4.51 5.78
N ILE A 77 3.41 -3.74 5.60
CA ILE A 77 2.16 -3.88 6.35
C ILE A 77 0.98 -3.87 5.37
N HIS A 78 0.16 -4.91 5.41
CA HIS A 78 -1.06 -5.02 4.63
C HIS A 78 -2.27 -5.21 5.55
N VAL A 79 -3.12 -4.17 5.61
CA VAL A 79 -4.33 -4.09 6.44
C VAL A 79 -5.53 -3.57 5.63
N GLN A 80 -5.51 -3.79 4.31
CA GLN A 80 -6.63 -3.42 3.46
C GLN A 80 -7.86 -4.29 3.74
N ASN A 81 -9.04 -3.72 3.52
CA ASN A 81 -10.33 -4.36 3.83
C ASN A 81 -10.51 -4.72 5.32
N CYS A 82 -9.77 -4.08 6.23
CA CYS A 82 -10.02 -4.10 7.66
C CYS A 82 -10.94 -2.92 8.02
N ASN A 83 -12.26 -3.07 7.76
CA ASN A 83 -13.19 -1.93 7.75
C ASN A 83 -13.43 -1.30 9.14
N ASN A 84 -13.13 -2.01 10.21
CA ASN A 84 -13.22 -1.50 11.57
C ASN A 84 -11.89 -0.98 12.15
N LEU A 85 -10.76 -1.22 11.47
CA LEU A 85 -9.48 -0.59 11.80
C LEU A 85 -9.50 0.86 11.29
N LYS A 86 -9.37 1.84 12.20
CA LYS A 86 -9.46 3.28 11.85
C LYS A 86 -8.13 4.01 11.98
N THR A 87 -7.28 3.51 12.83
CA THR A 87 -5.97 4.11 13.10
C THR A 87 -4.91 3.06 13.21
N LEU A 88 -3.67 3.46 12.92
CA LEU A 88 -2.49 2.65 13.09
C LEU A 88 -1.35 3.56 13.56
N ASP A 89 -0.50 3.09 14.46
CA ASP A 89 0.72 3.81 14.82
C ASP A 89 1.92 3.16 14.14
N LEU A 90 2.55 3.90 13.21
CA LEU A 90 3.73 3.46 12.47
C LEU A 90 5.04 3.97 13.11
N SER A 91 4.97 4.69 14.24
CA SER A 91 6.17 5.23 14.90
C SER A 91 7.20 4.16 15.32
N PRO A 92 6.78 2.91 15.66
CA PRO A 92 7.73 1.84 15.94
C PRO A 92 8.41 1.22 14.71
N CYS A 93 7.95 1.57 13.48
CA CYS A 93 8.35 0.91 12.23
C CYS A 93 9.20 1.82 11.32
N PRO A 94 10.44 2.21 11.72
CA PRO A 94 11.26 3.18 10.97
C PRO A 94 11.73 2.65 9.61
N ASN A 95 11.65 1.35 9.37
CA ASN A 95 12.11 0.69 8.15
C ASN A 95 10.97 0.41 7.15
N LEU A 96 9.77 0.93 7.40
CA LEU A 96 8.60 0.66 6.56
C LEU A 96 8.80 1.17 5.13
N MET A 97 8.60 0.30 4.16
CA MET A 97 8.71 0.57 2.73
C MET A 97 7.41 0.30 1.97
N GLU A 98 6.54 -0.56 2.51
CA GLU A 98 5.29 -0.94 1.87
C GLU A 98 4.11 -0.83 2.83
N LEU A 99 3.03 -0.19 2.40
CA LEU A 99 1.78 -0.10 3.15
C LEU A 99 0.59 -0.32 2.23
N GLY A 100 -0.26 -1.29 2.57
CA GLY A 100 -1.60 -1.47 1.99
C GLY A 100 -2.66 -1.28 3.07
N CYS A 101 -3.54 -0.29 2.93
CA CYS A 101 -4.53 0.01 3.96
C CYS A 101 -5.80 0.65 3.38
N ASN A 102 -6.85 0.72 4.19
CA ASN A 102 -8.02 1.52 3.87
C ASN A 102 -7.72 3.02 3.96
N TYR A 103 -8.50 3.83 3.27
CA TYR A 103 -8.33 5.28 3.21
C TYR A 103 -8.35 5.95 4.59
N ASP A 104 -9.26 5.55 5.49
CA ASP A 104 -9.33 6.04 6.89
C ASP A 104 -7.97 5.86 7.61
N VAL A 105 -7.39 4.66 7.51
CA VAL A 105 -6.10 4.33 8.12
C VAL A 105 -4.99 5.15 7.49
N PHE A 106 -4.97 5.27 6.15
CA PHE A 106 -3.98 6.10 5.44
C PHE A 106 -4.00 7.55 5.93
N LEU A 107 -5.18 8.16 6.08
CA LEU A 107 -5.29 9.52 6.61
C LEU A 107 -4.71 9.65 8.03
N SER A 108 -4.93 8.64 8.88
CA SER A 108 -4.42 8.64 10.26
C SER A 108 -2.89 8.57 10.33
N VAL A 109 -2.27 7.81 9.42
CA VAL A 109 -0.81 7.61 9.38
C VAL A 109 -0.07 8.56 8.45
N ARG A 110 -0.78 9.37 7.66
CA ARG A 110 -0.18 10.27 6.66
C ARG A 110 0.94 11.13 7.21
N PRO A 111 0.84 11.76 8.41
CA PRO A 111 1.95 12.55 8.96
C PRO A 111 3.21 11.73 9.27
N GLN A 112 3.06 10.43 9.52
CA GLN A 112 4.17 9.50 9.75
C GLN A 112 4.78 9.06 8.42
N ILE A 113 3.95 8.72 7.43
CA ILE A 113 4.38 8.38 6.06
C ILE A 113 5.14 9.54 5.40
N GLU A 114 4.70 10.79 5.58
CA GLU A 114 5.40 11.97 5.04
C GLU A 114 6.84 12.11 5.58
N LYS A 115 7.11 11.68 6.80
CA LYS A 115 8.48 11.69 7.36
C LYS A 115 9.41 10.69 6.71
N ILE A 116 8.86 9.58 6.19
CA ILE A 116 9.59 8.47 5.57
C ILE A 116 9.31 8.35 4.08
N LYS A 117 8.73 9.35 3.45
CA LYS A 117 8.24 9.29 2.06
C LYS A 117 9.30 8.89 1.03
N THR A 118 10.56 9.24 1.27
CA THR A 118 11.66 8.89 0.36
C THR A 118 12.12 7.44 0.48
N GLN A 119 11.64 6.67 1.45
CA GLN A 119 11.89 5.24 1.56
C GLN A 119 10.70 4.38 1.15
N ILE A 120 9.52 4.97 0.99
CA ILE A 120 8.31 4.24 0.57
C ILE A 120 8.45 3.80 -0.89
N HIS A 121 8.29 2.50 -1.12
CA HIS A 121 8.32 1.85 -2.43
C HIS A 121 6.93 1.49 -2.94
N THR A 122 6.03 1.09 -2.05
CA THR A 122 4.68 0.64 -2.43
C THR A 122 3.64 1.25 -1.49
N LEU A 123 2.61 1.85 -2.08
CA LEU A 123 1.40 2.22 -1.36
C LEU A 123 0.16 1.64 -2.05
N GLY A 124 -0.73 1.05 -1.25
CA GLY A 124 -2.06 0.66 -1.65
C GLY A 124 -3.09 1.33 -0.73
N ILE A 125 -3.99 2.12 -1.30
CA ILE A 125 -5.01 2.86 -0.55
C ILE A 125 -6.38 2.51 -1.13
N PHE A 126 -7.26 1.98 -0.29
CA PHE A 126 -8.51 1.37 -0.70
C PHE A 126 -9.70 1.88 0.12
N ASN A 127 -10.90 1.68 -0.40
CA ASN A 127 -12.16 1.88 0.34
C ASN A 127 -12.37 3.32 0.85
N ARG A 128 -12.04 4.36 0.02
CA ARG A 128 -12.41 5.74 0.33
C ARG A 128 -13.93 5.88 0.39
N LYS A 129 -14.43 6.60 1.37
CA LYS A 129 -15.85 6.95 1.46
C LYS A 129 -16.16 8.23 0.68
N ALA A 130 -17.39 8.38 0.23
CA ALA A 130 -17.80 9.49 -0.62
C ALA A 130 -17.71 10.89 0.03
N ASP A 131 -17.74 10.95 1.35
CA ASP A 131 -17.65 12.18 2.15
C ASP A 131 -16.21 12.62 2.45
N GLU A 132 -15.21 11.82 2.06
CA GLU A 132 -13.80 12.13 2.25
C GLU A 132 -13.23 12.93 1.06
N THR A 133 -12.14 13.66 1.30
CA THR A 133 -11.47 14.48 0.28
C THR A 133 -11.05 13.62 -0.91
N PRO A 134 -11.50 13.94 -2.14
CA PRO A 134 -11.27 13.10 -3.31
C PRO A 134 -9.90 13.37 -3.98
N SER A 135 -8.89 13.78 -3.22
CA SER A 135 -7.56 14.08 -3.75
C SER A 135 -6.45 13.50 -2.89
N LEU A 136 -5.38 13.03 -3.54
CA LEU A 136 -4.17 12.54 -2.90
C LEU A 136 -2.95 13.26 -3.46
N ASP A 137 -2.00 13.59 -2.57
CA ASP A 137 -0.74 14.23 -2.94
C ASP A 137 0.44 13.37 -2.50
N PHE A 138 1.20 12.87 -3.49
CA PHE A 138 2.41 12.06 -3.31
C PHE A 138 3.66 12.81 -3.80
N THR A 139 3.61 14.13 -3.86
CA THR A 139 4.75 14.94 -4.29
C THR A 139 6.00 14.61 -3.47
N GLY A 140 7.06 14.24 -4.17
CA GLY A 140 8.37 13.93 -3.58
C GLY A 140 8.53 12.52 -3.02
N PHE A 141 7.62 11.58 -3.29
CA PHE A 141 7.81 10.16 -2.99
C PHE A 141 8.77 9.53 -4.01
N SER A 142 10.03 9.96 -3.96
CA SER A 142 11.05 9.72 -5.00
C SER A 142 11.47 8.26 -5.18
N ASN A 143 11.18 7.39 -4.22
CA ASN A 143 11.42 5.95 -4.32
C ASN A 143 10.17 5.12 -4.55
N MET A 144 8.98 5.76 -4.67
CA MET A 144 7.75 5.05 -4.95
C MET A 144 7.82 4.37 -6.31
N GLN A 145 7.63 3.06 -6.31
CA GLN A 145 7.66 2.19 -7.48
C GLN A 145 6.26 1.71 -7.88
N ARG A 146 5.39 1.48 -6.90
CA ARG A 146 4.04 0.95 -7.09
C ARG A 146 3.03 1.75 -6.28
N LEU A 147 1.96 2.16 -6.94
CA LEU A 147 0.84 2.87 -6.32
C LEU A 147 -0.49 2.27 -6.77
N TYR A 148 -1.30 1.87 -5.81
CA TYR A 148 -2.62 1.26 -6.01
C TYR A 148 -3.66 2.15 -5.34
N VAL A 149 -4.50 2.80 -6.13
CA VAL A 149 -5.56 3.72 -5.65
C VAL A 149 -6.86 3.51 -6.41
N ASN A 150 -7.07 2.30 -6.92
CA ASN A 150 -8.27 1.98 -7.69
C ASN A 150 -9.55 2.05 -6.86
N ASP A 151 -10.68 2.31 -7.52
CA ASP A 151 -12.03 2.30 -6.96
C ASP A 151 -12.23 3.23 -5.75
N ASN A 152 -11.53 4.39 -5.74
CA ASN A 152 -11.63 5.39 -4.67
C ASN A 152 -12.45 6.63 -5.05
N GLY A 153 -12.91 6.76 -6.29
CA GLY A 153 -13.64 7.95 -6.75
C GLY A 153 -12.80 9.24 -6.61
N LEU A 154 -11.47 9.15 -6.73
CA LEU A 154 -10.57 10.30 -6.67
C LEU A 154 -10.76 11.19 -7.88
N THR A 155 -10.73 12.51 -7.68
CA THR A 155 -10.78 13.52 -8.75
C THR A 155 -9.42 14.13 -9.05
N GLU A 156 -8.46 14.03 -8.11
CA GLU A 156 -7.13 14.58 -8.26
C GLU A 156 -6.08 13.66 -7.63
N ILE A 157 -4.93 13.54 -8.29
CA ILE A 157 -3.74 12.92 -7.73
C ILE A 157 -2.49 13.69 -8.18
N LYS A 158 -1.57 13.97 -7.23
CA LYS A 158 -0.29 14.61 -7.52
C LYS A 158 0.84 13.61 -7.41
N LEU A 159 1.64 13.50 -8.47
CA LEU A 159 2.72 12.54 -8.61
C LEU A 159 4.08 13.21 -8.89
N ALA A 160 4.19 14.52 -8.72
CA ALA A 160 5.43 15.25 -8.98
C ALA A 160 6.58 14.69 -8.13
N GLY A 161 7.68 14.33 -8.78
CA GLY A 161 8.84 13.71 -8.13
C GLY A 161 8.70 12.21 -7.81
N CYS A 162 7.62 11.55 -8.23
CA CYS A 162 7.49 10.07 -8.16
C CYS A 162 8.21 9.42 -9.35
N ASN A 163 9.46 9.78 -9.56
CA ASN A 163 10.21 9.46 -10.77
C ASN A 163 10.68 8.00 -10.88
N LYS A 164 10.37 7.13 -9.91
CA LYS A 164 10.56 5.68 -9.98
C LYS A 164 9.25 4.89 -10.11
N LEU A 165 8.12 5.58 -10.28
CA LEU A 165 6.81 4.94 -10.37
C LEU A 165 6.68 4.23 -11.72
N TRP A 166 6.72 2.90 -11.69
CA TRP A 166 6.55 2.07 -12.88
C TRP A 166 5.22 1.30 -12.90
N ARG A 167 4.54 1.18 -11.77
CA ARG A 167 3.21 0.57 -11.70
C ARG A 167 2.22 1.50 -11.00
N PHE A 168 1.21 1.93 -11.73
CA PHE A 168 0.15 2.82 -11.24
C PHE A 168 -1.22 2.25 -11.59
N ILE A 169 -1.94 1.74 -10.61
CA ILE A 169 -3.28 1.18 -10.75
C ILE A 169 -4.27 2.18 -10.16
N ALA A 170 -5.00 2.86 -11.04
CA ALA A 170 -5.89 3.96 -10.68
C ALA A 170 -7.24 3.93 -11.42
N ASN A 171 -7.63 2.75 -11.87
CA ASN A 171 -8.95 2.52 -12.46
C ASN A 171 -10.08 2.74 -11.45
N GLY A 172 -11.28 3.02 -11.94
CA GLY A 172 -12.46 3.22 -11.10
C GLY A 172 -12.43 4.53 -10.29
N ASN A 173 -11.82 5.58 -10.84
CA ASN A 173 -11.78 6.91 -10.23
C ASN A 173 -12.55 7.95 -11.08
N ALA A 174 -12.46 9.21 -10.73
CA ALA A 174 -13.16 10.32 -11.39
C ALA A 174 -12.18 11.41 -11.86
N PHE A 175 -10.98 11.02 -12.28
CA PHE A 175 -9.98 11.96 -12.78
C PHE A 175 -10.46 12.65 -14.06
N GLU A 176 -10.20 13.95 -14.18
CA GLU A 176 -10.31 14.69 -15.43
C GLU A 176 -8.98 14.71 -16.19
N GLU A 177 -7.87 14.73 -15.43
CA GLU A 177 -6.52 14.67 -15.98
C GLU A 177 -5.57 13.92 -15.04
N ILE A 178 -4.52 13.34 -15.61
CA ILE A 178 -3.45 12.68 -14.88
C ILE A 178 -2.11 13.12 -15.45
N ASP A 179 -1.17 13.50 -14.59
CA ASP A 179 0.18 13.89 -15.00
C ASP A 179 1.19 12.79 -14.65
N LEU A 180 1.66 12.09 -15.68
CA LEU A 180 2.68 11.05 -15.63
C LEU A 180 4.01 11.53 -16.26
N SER A 181 4.18 12.83 -16.53
CA SER A 181 5.33 13.35 -17.27
C SER A 181 6.68 13.17 -16.54
N GLU A 182 6.65 13.05 -15.20
CA GLU A 182 7.84 12.88 -14.37
C GLU A 182 8.06 11.43 -13.89
N VAL A 183 7.17 10.48 -14.24
CA VAL A 183 7.33 9.09 -13.80
C VAL A 183 8.43 8.38 -14.59
N GLU A 184 8.87 7.23 -14.10
CA GLU A 184 9.98 6.49 -14.71
C GLU A 184 9.65 6.00 -16.13
N ARG A 185 10.61 6.19 -17.02
CA ARG A 185 10.55 5.72 -18.42
C ARG A 185 11.15 4.31 -18.50
N TYR A 186 10.41 3.33 -18.05
CA TYR A 186 10.89 1.96 -18.03
C TYR A 186 10.06 1.06 -18.95
N PRO A 187 10.67 0.24 -19.84
CA PRO A 187 9.94 -0.75 -20.61
C PRO A 187 9.22 -1.73 -19.68
N GLY A 188 7.90 -1.86 -19.83
CA GLY A 188 7.07 -2.70 -18.97
C GLY A 188 6.38 -1.95 -17.84
N ASN A 189 6.31 -0.62 -17.92
CA ASN A 189 5.45 0.16 -17.02
C ASN A 189 3.99 -0.23 -17.19
N ASP A 190 3.29 -0.37 -16.06
CA ASP A 190 1.87 -0.70 -15.98
C ASP A 190 1.08 0.50 -15.45
N TYR A 191 0.30 1.16 -16.31
CA TYR A 191 -0.58 2.27 -15.94
C TYR A 191 -2.01 1.92 -16.29
N PHE A 192 -2.82 1.51 -15.30
CA PHE A 192 -4.21 1.13 -15.48
C PHE A 192 -5.13 2.27 -15.03
N LEU A 193 -5.76 2.92 -16.01
CA LEU A 193 -6.59 4.13 -15.84
C LEU A 193 -8.02 3.92 -16.34
N ASP A 194 -8.43 2.68 -16.58
CA ASP A 194 -9.77 2.35 -17.05
C ASP A 194 -10.85 2.76 -16.05
N ASN A 195 -12.09 2.87 -16.49
CA ASN A 195 -13.23 3.28 -15.65
C ASN A 195 -13.02 4.64 -14.95
N ASN A 196 -12.39 5.58 -15.66
CA ASN A 196 -12.30 6.99 -15.29
C ASN A 196 -13.18 7.80 -16.27
N PRO A 197 -14.52 7.88 -16.07
CA PRO A 197 -15.45 8.37 -17.06
C PRO A 197 -15.26 9.85 -17.43
N HIS A 198 -14.55 10.61 -16.59
CA HIS A 198 -14.27 12.03 -16.79
C HIS A 198 -12.88 12.31 -17.36
N LEU A 199 -12.04 11.28 -17.52
CA LEU A 199 -10.65 11.44 -17.99
C LEU A 199 -10.63 11.98 -19.43
N LYS A 200 -9.95 13.12 -19.63
CA LYS A 200 -9.81 13.83 -20.89
C LYS A 200 -8.35 14.03 -21.29
N ARG A 201 -7.42 14.08 -20.33
CA ARG A 201 -6.02 14.34 -20.61
C ARG A 201 -5.10 13.46 -19.78
N ILE A 202 -4.09 12.92 -20.45
CA ILE A 202 -2.95 12.25 -19.80
C ILE A 202 -1.69 12.98 -20.26
N TYR A 203 -0.99 13.59 -19.32
CA TYR A 203 0.33 14.17 -19.58
C TYR A 203 1.39 13.09 -19.40
N ILE A 204 2.27 12.95 -20.38
CA ILE A 204 3.29 11.91 -20.43
C ILE A 204 4.63 12.52 -20.82
N TRP A 205 5.72 11.83 -20.60
CA TRP A 205 7.05 12.27 -21.02
C TRP A 205 7.22 12.30 -22.52
N LYS A 206 8.08 13.17 -23.01
CA LYS A 206 8.42 13.29 -24.43
C LYS A 206 8.98 11.97 -24.99
N GLY A 207 8.47 11.53 -26.14
CA GLY A 207 8.88 10.30 -26.82
C GLY A 207 8.20 9.05 -26.25
N TYR A 208 7.06 9.19 -25.60
CA TYR A 208 6.19 8.07 -25.27
C TYR A 208 5.72 7.36 -26.55
N THR A 209 5.79 6.03 -26.55
CA THR A 209 5.22 5.19 -27.62
C THR A 209 4.40 4.07 -26.99
N HIS A 210 3.18 3.90 -27.47
CA HIS A 210 2.23 2.89 -26.96
C HIS A 210 2.77 1.45 -27.01
N ASP A 211 3.71 1.17 -27.91
CA ASP A 211 4.22 -0.18 -28.17
C ASP A 211 5.13 -0.74 -27.05
N PHE A 212 5.62 0.12 -26.16
CA PHE A 212 6.58 -0.26 -25.12
C PHE A 212 6.01 -0.19 -23.69
N TYR A 213 4.80 0.35 -23.51
CA TYR A 213 4.22 0.63 -22.20
C TYR A 213 2.81 0.07 -22.14
N ASN A 214 2.50 -0.60 -21.06
CA ASN A 214 1.16 -1.13 -20.80
C ASN A 214 0.32 -0.06 -20.12
N MET A 215 -0.29 0.84 -20.88
CA MET A 215 -1.23 1.83 -20.38
C MET A 215 -2.62 1.56 -20.93
N THR A 216 -3.59 1.43 -20.05
CA THR A 216 -5.01 1.26 -20.40
C THR A 216 -5.83 2.44 -19.91
N TYR A 217 -6.81 2.85 -20.70
CA TYR A 217 -7.80 3.88 -20.40
C TYR A 217 -9.01 3.73 -21.32
N ASP A 218 -10.13 4.35 -20.97
CA ASP A 218 -11.37 4.27 -21.77
C ASP A 218 -11.25 5.10 -23.05
N GLU A 219 -10.90 4.47 -24.16
CA GLU A 219 -10.75 5.12 -25.47
C GLU A 219 -12.01 5.87 -25.91
N ALA A 220 -13.20 5.39 -25.51
CA ALA A 220 -14.48 6.05 -25.77
C ALA A 220 -14.58 7.49 -25.21
N ASN A 221 -13.75 7.84 -24.23
CA ASN A 221 -13.70 9.17 -23.64
C ASN A 221 -12.95 10.20 -24.51
N ASN A 222 -12.33 9.78 -25.64
CA ASN A 222 -11.47 10.62 -26.49
C ASN A 222 -10.36 11.30 -25.66
N VAL A 223 -9.62 10.50 -24.92
CA VAL A 223 -8.53 10.98 -24.06
C VAL A 223 -7.39 11.52 -24.92
N GLU A 224 -6.96 12.74 -24.64
CA GLU A 224 -5.79 13.37 -25.28
C GLU A 224 -4.51 12.99 -24.52
N ILE A 225 -3.52 12.44 -25.23
CA ILE A 225 -2.17 12.17 -24.69
C ILE A 225 -1.30 13.36 -25.06
N ILE A 226 -0.76 14.04 -24.02
CA ILE A 226 0.02 15.28 -24.17
C ILE A 226 1.45 15.05 -23.68
N GLU A 227 2.41 15.16 -24.60
CA GLU A 227 3.82 15.11 -24.23
C GLU A 227 4.29 16.40 -23.54
N LYS A 228 5.03 16.26 -22.43
CA LYS A 228 5.67 17.36 -21.72
C LYS A 228 7.20 17.26 -21.71
#